data_83fc4e44da99de2022102d313e5306a4
#
_entry.id   83fc4e44da99de2022102d313e5306a4
#
_cell.length_a   1.000
_cell.length_b   1.000
_cell.length_c   1.000
_cell.angle_alpha   90.00
_cell.angle_beta   90.00
_cell.angle_gamma   90.00
#
_symmetry.space_group_name_H-M   'P 1'
#
loop_
_entity.id
_entity.type
_entity.pdbx_description
1 polymer ?
#
loop_
_entity_poly.entity_id
_entity_poly.type
_entity_poly.pdbx_seq_one_letter_code
_entity_poly.pdbx_strand_id
1 'polypeptide(L)'
;RKKTMADKIIVGISGASGIVYGIRALELLRYNNIETHLVMTKSAELTLHHEIDSSVAKVHELASKVYSVKNIGASIASGSFLTSGMLIAPCSIRTMSEISTGVTSSLLTRAADVILKEKRRLVLMVRETPLHTGHLRTMTQLSEMGAVIAPPVPAFYAQPVTIDDVVTQTVGRALDLFGLHISEVSRWED
;
A
#
# COMPACT_ATOMS: atom_id res chain seq x y z
N ARG A 1 -1.06 0.81 -27.93
CA ARG A 1 -1.29 1.84 -26.89
C ARG A 1 0.03 2.13 -26.20
N LYS A 2 0.49 3.39 -26.18
CA LYS A 2 1.60 3.79 -25.30
C LYS A 2 1.13 3.55 -23.86
N LYS A 3 1.84 2.68 -23.10
CA LYS A 3 1.60 2.51 -21.66
C LYS A 3 1.77 3.87 -21.00
N THR A 4 0.71 4.42 -20.47
CA THR A 4 0.73 5.67 -19.69
C THR A 4 1.29 5.37 -18.29
N MET A 5 1.78 6.40 -17.57
CA MET A 5 2.26 6.23 -16.19
C MET A 5 1.19 5.62 -15.25
N ALA A 6 -0.09 5.76 -15.59
CA ALA A 6 -1.23 5.22 -14.85
C ALA A 6 -1.32 3.68 -14.79
N ASP A 7 -0.48 2.95 -15.56
CA ASP A 7 -0.64 1.51 -15.73
C ASP A 7 0.17 0.66 -14.74
N LYS A 8 0.94 1.28 -13.81
CA LYS A 8 1.81 0.56 -12.87
C LYS A 8 1.74 1.12 -11.46
N ILE A 9 1.57 0.26 -10.48
CA ILE A 9 1.60 0.61 -9.04
C ILE A 9 2.52 -0.33 -8.27
N ILE A 10 3.33 0.23 -7.38
CA ILE A 10 4.08 -0.54 -6.39
C ILE A 10 3.18 -0.79 -5.20
N VAL A 11 3.08 -2.05 -4.78
CA VAL A 11 2.34 -2.44 -3.57
C VAL A 11 3.35 -2.96 -2.54
N GLY A 12 3.40 -2.28 -1.40
CA GLY A 12 4.14 -2.70 -0.23
C GLY A 12 3.22 -3.34 0.80
N ILE A 13 3.60 -4.47 1.37
CA ILE A 13 2.87 -5.10 2.47
C ILE A 13 3.83 -5.22 3.65
N SER A 14 3.54 -4.54 4.75
CA SER A 14 4.35 -4.57 5.96
C SER A 14 3.64 -5.29 7.12
N GLY A 15 4.36 -5.56 8.20
CA GLY A 15 3.91 -6.43 9.28
C GLY A 15 2.99 -5.77 10.31
N ALA A 16 1.95 -5.09 9.87
CA ALA A 16 0.85 -4.69 10.74
C ALA A 16 -0.34 -5.64 10.55
N SER A 17 -1.24 -5.73 11.53
CA SER A 17 -2.50 -6.44 11.36
C SER A 17 -3.31 -5.85 10.21
N GLY A 18 -4.02 -6.69 9.46
CA GLY A 18 -4.77 -6.26 8.28
C GLY A 18 -4.05 -6.57 6.96
N ILE A 19 -3.34 -7.69 6.87
CA ILE A 19 -2.74 -8.19 5.61
C ILE A 19 -3.79 -8.25 4.49
N VAL A 20 -5.04 -8.47 4.84
CA VAL A 20 -6.17 -8.50 3.91
C VAL A 20 -6.27 -7.22 3.06
N TYR A 21 -5.87 -6.04 3.57
CA TYR A 21 -5.87 -4.80 2.80
C TYR A 21 -4.90 -4.86 1.62
N GLY A 22 -3.69 -5.39 1.83
CA GLY A 22 -2.70 -5.56 0.77
C GLY A 22 -3.13 -6.60 -0.27
N ILE A 23 -3.71 -7.71 0.16
CA ILE A 23 -4.26 -8.74 -0.72
C ILE A 23 -5.38 -8.15 -1.57
N ARG A 24 -6.35 -7.45 -0.95
CA ARG A 24 -7.44 -6.82 -1.66
C ARG A 24 -6.95 -5.77 -2.67
N ALA A 25 -5.92 -5.01 -2.33
CA ALA A 25 -5.32 -4.06 -3.27
C ALA A 25 -4.78 -4.77 -4.53
N LEU A 26 -4.07 -5.89 -4.36
CA LEU A 26 -3.58 -6.68 -5.49
C LEU A 26 -4.72 -7.25 -6.34
N GLU A 27 -5.78 -7.78 -5.71
CA GLU A 27 -6.97 -8.30 -6.40
C GLU A 27 -7.66 -7.22 -7.24
N LEU A 28 -7.95 -6.06 -6.65
CA LEU A 28 -8.61 -4.95 -7.33
C LEU A 28 -7.75 -4.39 -8.47
N LEU A 29 -6.45 -4.23 -8.25
CA LEU A 29 -5.53 -3.78 -9.29
C LEU A 29 -5.44 -4.78 -10.45
N ARG A 30 -5.37 -6.08 -10.15
CA ARG A 30 -5.38 -7.15 -11.16
C ARG A 30 -6.69 -7.15 -11.96
N TYR A 31 -7.84 -7.04 -11.29
CA TYR A 31 -9.15 -6.97 -11.94
C TYR A 31 -9.24 -5.78 -12.90
N ASN A 32 -8.64 -4.66 -12.55
CA ASN A 32 -8.59 -3.45 -13.38
C ASN A 32 -7.41 -3.43 -14.37
N ASN A 33 -6.70 -4.54 -14.58
CA ASN A 33 -5.57 -4.68 -15.51
C ASN A 33 -4.40 -3.72 -15.24
N ILE A 34 -4.18 -3.34 -14.00
CA ILE A 34 -3.05 -2.52 -13.56
C ILE A 34 -1.85 -3.41 -13.24
N GLU A 35 -0.69 -3.09 -13.80
CA GLU A 35 0.56 -3.81 -13.52
C GLU A 35 1.02 -3.53 -12.08
N THR A 36 1.19 -4.58 -11.29
CA THR A 36 1.56 -4.47 -9.87
C THR A 36 2.98 -4.99 -9.60
N HIS A 37 3.71 -4.24 -8.77
CA HIS A 37 5.06 -4.56 -8.32
C HIS A 37 5.06 -4.74 -6.81
N LEU A 38 5.10 -5.98 -6.34
CA LEU A 38 4.92 -6.35 -4.94
C LEU A 38 6.24 -6.46 -4.19
N VAL A 39 6.28 -5.86 -3.00
CA VAL A 39 7.31 -6.10 -1.97
C VAL A 39 6.64 -6.41 -0.65
N MET A 40 6.91 -7.58 -0.06
CA MET A 40 6.45 -7.95 1.27
C MET A 40 7.62 -7.99 2.25
N THR A 41 7.40 -7.49 3.47
CA THR A 41 8.38 -7.67 4.56
C THR A 41 8.27 -9.07 5.17
N LYS A 42 9.34 -9.53 5.82
CA LYS A 42 9.30 -10.80 6.56
C LYS A 42 8.24 -10.82 7.67
N SER A 43 8.04 -9.69 8.34
CA SER A 43 6.97 -9.55 9.33
C SER A 43 5.57 -9.63 8.69
N ALA A 44 5.39 -9.16 7.45
CA ALA A 44 4.14 -9.33 6.72
C ALA A 44 3.85 -10.81 6.40
N GLU A 45 4.87 -11.58 6.01
CA GLU A 45 4.74 -13.02 5.78
C GLU A 45 4.31 -13.75 7.08
N LEU A 46 4.89 -13.38 8.23
CA LEU A 46 4.49 -13.92 9.54
C LEU A 46 3.05 -13.54 9.90
N THR A 47 2.67 -12.28 9.71
CA THR A 47 1.31 -11.81 10.00
C THR A 47 0.27 -12.50 9.12
N LEU A 48 0.60 -12.75 7.84
CA LEU A 48 -0.25 -13.51 6.92
C LEU A 48 -0.64 -14.87 7.51
N HIS A 49 0.33 -15.64 8.01
CA HIS A 49 0.08 -16.96 8.60
C HIS A 49 -0.79 -16.93 9.85
N HIS A 50 -0.82 -15.81 10.58
CA HIS A 50 -1.65 -15.65 11.78
C HIS A 50 -3.07 -15.18 11.46
N GLU A 51 -3.26 -14.41 10.40
CA GLU A 51 -4.54 -13.74 10.12
C GLU A 51 -5.39 -14.48 9.08
N ILE A 52 -4.75 -15.15 8.12
CA ILE A 52 -5.43 -15.68 6.93
C ILE A 52 -4.95 -17.09 6.64
N ASP A 53 -5.89 -17.99 6.35
CA ASP A 53 -5.57 -19.34 5.84
C ASP A 53 -5.15 -19.26 4.35
N SER A 54 -3.96 -18.73 4.14
CA SER A 54 -3.35 -18.58 2.82
C SER A 54 -1.83 -18.68 2.89
N SER A 55 -1.21 -18.88 1.74
CA SER A 55 0.25 -18.94 1.63
C SER A 55 0.82 -17.70 0.98
N VAL A 56 2.09 -17.40 1.29
CA VAL A 56 2.84 -16.31 0.63
C VAL A 56 2.85 -16.49 -0.89
N ALA A 57 2.95 -17.74 -1.37
CA ALA A 57 2.91 -18.05 -2.81
C ALA A 57 1.60 -17.59 -3.47
N LYS A 58 0.46 -17.83 -2.83
CA LYS A 58 -0.85 -17.37 -3.35
C LYS A 58 -0.93 -15.85 -3.43
N VAL A 59 -0.39 -15.14 -2.45
CA VAL A 59 -0.34 -13.66 -2.49
C VAL A 59 0.58 -13.19 -3.63
N HIS A 60 1.72 -13.86 -3.83
CA HIS A 60 2.65 -13.55 -4.92
C HIS A 60 2.01 -13.72 -6.30
N GLU A 61 1.15 -14.72 -6.48
CA GLU A 61 0.43 -14.98 -7.75
C GLU A 61 -0.53 -13.86 -8.14
N LEU A 62 -0.96 -13.03 -7.20
CA LEU A 62 -1.83 -11.88 -7.48
C LEU A 62 -1.08 -10.72 -8.13
N ALA A 63 0.24 -10.62 -7.93
CA ALA A 63 1.05 -9.54 -8.43
C ALA A 63 1.64 -9.83 -9.82
N SER A 64 1.81 -8.80 -10.64
CA SER A 64 2.48 -8.92 -11.94
C SER A 64 3.98 -9.21 -11.79
N LYS A 65 4.59 -8.66 -10.75
CA LYS A 65 6.00 -8.89 -10.41
C LYS A 65 6.21 -8.82 -8.90
N VAL A 66 7.04 -9.74 -8.40
CA VAL A 66 7.39 -9.82 -6.97
C VAL A 66 8.88 -9.59 -6.81
N TYR A 67 9.25 -8.85 -5.77
CA TYR A 67 10.64 -8.57 -5.41
C TYR A 67 10.96 -9.05 -4.00
N SER A 68 12.14 -9.62 -3.84
CA SER A 68 12.68 -9.85 -2.50
C SER A 68 12.90 -8.52 -1.79
N VAL A 69 12.46 -8.43 -0.53
CA VAL A 69 12.65 -7.25 0.31
C VAL A 69 14.14 -6.87 0.52
N LYS A 70 15.05 -7.82 0.29
CA LYS A 70 16.51 -7.63 0.39
C LYS A 70 17.14 -7.11 -0.91
N ASN A 71 16.42 -7.13 -2.04
CA ASN A 71 16.97 -6.74 -3.35
C ASN A 71 16.91 -5.22 -3.55
N ILE A 72 17.78 -4.49 -2.86
CA ILE A 72 17.90 -3.02 -2.98
C ILE A 72 18.35 -2.54 -4.37
N GLY A 73 18.82 -3.43 -5.25
CA GLY A 73 19.16 -3.13 -6.64
C GLY A 73 18.00 -3.34 -7.64
N ALA A 74 16.81 -3.67 -7.19
CA ALA A 74 15.65 -3.87 -8.05
C ALA A 74 15.24 -2.58 -8.78
N SER A 75 14.54 -2.72 -9.92
CA SER A 75 14.11 -1.59 -10.75
C SER A 75 13.30 -0.53 -9.97
N ILE A 76 12.46 -0.96 -9.04
CA ILE A 76 11.64 -0.05 -8.21
C ILE A 76 12.46 0.77 -7.18
N ALA A 77 13.73 0.46 -7.00
CA ALA A 77 14.67 1.24 -6.18
C ALA A 77 15.28 2.43 -6.96
N SER A 78 14.92 2.61 -8.23
CA SER A 78 15.42 3.67 -9.10
C SER A 78 14.33 4.66 -9.48
N GLY A 79 14.66 5.95 -9.46
CA GLY A 79 13.76 7.02 -9.92
C GLY A 79 13.42 6.94 -11.42
N SER A 80 14.24 6.26 -12.23
CA SER A 80 13.97 6.03 -13.65
C SER A 80 12.86 5.00 -13.91
N PHE A 81 12.47 4.20 -12.91
CA PHE A 81 11.34 3.31 -13.01
C PHE A 81 10.03 4.10 -12.98
N LEU A 82 9.33 4.15 -14.10
CA LEU A 82 8.08 4.91 -14.22
C LEU A 82 6.91 4.14 -13.61
N THR A 83 6.21 4.79 -12.68
CA THR A 83 5.04 4.26 -11.95
C THR A 83 4.14 5.40 -11.51
N SER A 84 2.85 5.15 -11.36
CA SER A 84 1.89 6.11 -10.78
C SER A 84 2.14 6.38 -9.31
N GLY A 85 2.83 5.49 -8.63
CA GLY A 85 3.16 5.63 -7.22
C GLY A 85 3.23 4.31 -6.47
N MET A 86 3.10 4.41 -5.15
CA MET A 86 3.19 3.27 -4.24
C MET A 86 2.11 3.33 -3.17
N LEU A 87 1.43 2.21 -2.99
CA LEU A 87 0.54 1.94 -1.87
C LEU A 87 1.25 1.02 -0.87
N ILE A 88 1.27 1.36 0.41
CA ILE A 88 1.69 0.45 1.49
C ILE A 88 0.48 0.10 2.33
N ALA A 89 0.04 -1.16 2.23
CA ALA A 89 -1.18 -1.66 2.84
C ALA A 89 -1.00 -3.10 3.39
N PRO A 90 -1.05 -3.28 4.72
CA PRO A 90 -1.02 -2.24 5.74
C PRO A 90 0.38 -1.63 5.89
N CYS A 91 0.45 -0.42 6.46
CA CYS A 91 1.70 0.23 6.81
C CYS A 91 1.91 0.14 8.34
N SER A 92 2.96 -0.55 8.76
CA SER A 92 3.33 -0.65 10.18
C SER A 92 4.02 0.63 10.67
N ILE A 93 3.96 0.84 11.99
CA ILE A 93 4.68 1.95 12.63
C ILE A 93 6.18 1.92 12.34
N ARG A 94 6.79 0.74 12.32
CA ARG A 94 8.19 0.61 11.93
C ARG A 94 8.44 1.14 10.52
N THR A 95 7.67 0.68 9.54
CA THR A 95 7.79 1.12 8.15
C THR A 95 7.55 2.61 8.01
N MET A 96 6.50 3.14 8.65
CA MET A 96 6.21 4.57 8.70
C MET A 96 7.39 5.38 9.24
N SER A 97 7.98 4.94 10.35
CA SER A 97 9.12 5.61 11.00
C SER A 97 10.39 5.58 10.15
N GLU A 98 10.71 4.45 9.53
CA GLU A 98 11.85 4.34 8.61
C GLU A 98 11.71 5.29 7.41
N ILE A 99 10.52 5.38 6.81
CA ILE A 99 10.27 6.29 5.69
C ILE A 99 10.42 7.75 6.11
N SER A 100 9.90 8.13 7.28
CA SER A 100 9.95 9.51 7.78
C SER A 100 11.37 10.01 8.08
N THR A 101 12.26 9.09 8.42
CA THR A 101 13.65 9.40 8.78
C THR A 101 14.65 9.12 7.65
N GLY A 102 14.18 8.67 6.47
CA GLY A 102 15.04 8.34 5.32
C GLY A 102 15.86 7.06 5.52
N VAL A 103 15.52 6.22 6.47
CA VAL A 103 16.16 4.91 6.67
C VAL A 103 15.67 3.94 5.61
N THR A 104 16.54 3.60 4.68
CA THR A 104 16.24 2.70 3.54
C THR A 104 16.81 1.29 3.78
N SER A 105 16.44 0.69 4.90
CA SER A 105 16.97 -0.62 5.34
C SER A 105 16.50 -1.80 4.48
N SER A 106 15.47 -1.60 3.69
CA SER A 106 14.87 -2.63 2.84
C SER A 106 14.47 -2.06 1.47
N LEU A 107 14.19 -2.95 0.52
CA LEU A 107 13.65 -2.51 -0.78
C LEU A 107 12.32 -1.77 -0.62
N LEU A 108 11.48 -2.17 0.34
CA LEU A 108 10.18 -1.51 0.57
C LEU A 108 10.39 -0.04 0.96
N THR A 109 11.22 0.24 1.96
CA THR A 109 11.48 1.62 2.41
C THR A 109 12.31 2.41 1.40
N ARG A 110 13.22 1.74 0.65
CA ARG A 110 13.93 2.39 -0.46
C ARG A 110 12.98 2.79 -1.60
N ALA A 111 12.05 1.93 -1.99
CA ALA A 111 11.07 2.27 -3.02
C ALA A 111 10.19 3.45 -2.58
N ALA A 112 9.74 3.48 -1.32
CA ALA A 112 8.97 4.60 -0.79
C ALA A 112 9.76 5.92 -0.81
N ASP A 113 11.05 5.90 -0.43
CA ASP A 113 11.94 7.05 -0.50
C ASP A 113 12.08 7.56 -1.96
N VAL A 114 12.23 6.65 -2.92
CA VAL A 114 12.26 7.00 -4.35
C VAL A 114 10.96 7.64 -4.80
N ILE A 115 9.81 7.11 -4.39
CA ILE A 115 8.50 7.69 -4.73
C ILE A 115 8.38 9.11 -4.21
N LEU A 116 8.78 9.38 -2.96
CA LEU A 116 8.77 10.71 -2.38
C LEU A 116 9.71 11.69 -3.09
N LYS A 117 10.98 11.30 -3.33
CA LYS A 117 11.95 12.18 -3.99
C LYS A 117 11.56 12.52 -5.45
N GLU A 118 10.87 11.61 -6.13
CA GLU A 118 10.35 11.82 -7.48
C GLU A 118 8.99 12.53 -7.48
N LYS A 119 8.49 12.94 -6.30
CA LYS A 119 7.19 13.62 -6.10
C LYS A 119 6.01 12.85 -6.70
N ARG A 120 6.08 11.52 -6.62
CA ARG A 120 5.00 10.62 -7.01
C ARG A 120 4.10 10.32 -5.82
N ARG A 121 2.92 9.79 -6.08
CA ARG A 121 1.95 9.47 -5.03
C ARG A 121 2.45 8.32 -4.14
N LEU A 122 2.61 8.59 -2.85
CA LEU A 122 2.83 7.58 -1.80
C LEU A 122 1.62 7.58 -0.88
N VAL A 123 0.93 6.44 -0.78
CA VAL A 123 -0.23 6.26 0.12
C VAL A 123 0.14 5.25 1.19
N LEU A 124 0.02 5.65 2.45
CA LEU A 124 0.34 4.83 3.61
C LEU A 124 -0.95 4.50 4.37
N MET A 125 -1.42 3.26 4.26
CA MET A 125 -2.53 2.76 5.08
C MET A 125 -1.98 2.38 6.47
N VAL A 126 -1.63 3.40 7.25
CA VAL A 126 -1.07 3.22 8.59
C VAL A 126 -2.10 2.53 9.48
N ARG A 127 -1.74 1.37 10.00
CA ARG A 127 -2.61 0.58 10.86
C ARG A 127 -2.00 0.47 12.26
N GLU A 128 -2.50 1.30 13.17
CA GLU A 128 -2.10 1.34 14.58
C GLU A 128 -3.20 2.02 15.41
N THR A 129 -3.39 1.54 16.62
CA THR A 129 -4.29 2.17 17.61
C THR A 129 -3.96 1.62 19.02
N PRO A 130 -4.01 2.46 20.10
CA PRO A 130 -4.10 3.92 20.09
C PRO A 130 -2.82 4.57 19.58
N LEU A 131 -2.87 5.85 19.23
CA LEU A 131 -1.73 6.63 18.75
C LEU A 131 -1.17 7.52 19.88
N HIS A 132 0.13 7.44 20.12
CA HIS A 132 0.82 8.41 20.97
C HIS A 132 1.36 9.60 20.15
N THR A 133 1.76 10.66 20.83
CA THR A 133 2.26 11.91 20.21
C THR A 133 3.37 11.69 19.18
N GLY A 134 4.27 10.72 19.41
CA GLY A 134 5.34 10.38 18.47
C GLY A 134 4.80 9.88 17.14
N HIS A 135 3.78 9.01 17.14
CA HIS A 135 3.10 8.55 15.92
C HIS A 135 2.47 9.71 15.16
N LEU A 136 1.77 10.61 15.88
CA LEU A 136 1.11 11.76 15.26
C LEU A 136 2.12 12.73 14.64
N ARG A 137 3.25 12.99 15.30
CA ARG A 137 4.33 13.82 14.73
C ARG A 137 4.94 13.20 13.48
N THR A 138 5.18 11.89 13.50
CA THR A 138 5.69 11.16 12.33
C THR A 138 4.70 11.21 11.15
N MET A 139 3.41 11.06 11.41
CA MET A 139 2.37 11.21 10.38
C MET A 139 2.34 12.62 9.81
N THR A 140 2.44 13.65 10.65
CA THR A 140 2.52 15.06 10.23
C THR A 140 3.73 15.28 9.32
N GLN A 141 4.92 14.86 9.75
CA GLN A 141 6.15 14.96 8.95
C GLN A 141 6.02 14.29 7.59
N LEU A 142 5.48 13.07 7.54
CA LEU A 142 5.28 12.36 6.27
C LEU A 142 4.29 13.06 5.36
N SER A 143 3.22 13.64 5.92
CA SER A 143 2.24 14.43 5.16
C SER A 143 2.88 15.69 4.57
N GLU A 144 3.73 16.38 5.33
CA GLU A 144 4.51 17.53 4.86
C GLU A 144 5.51 17.14 3.76
N MET A 145 6.07 15.92 3.81
CA MET A 145 6.94 15.37 2.76
C MET A 145 6.17 14.98 1.49
N GLY A 146 4.84 14.97 1.53
CA GLY A 146 3.97 14.66 0.39
C GLY A 146 3.36 13.25 0.39
N ALA A 147 3.54 12.45 1.44
CA ALA A 147 2.82 11.19 1.59
C ALA A 147 1.36 11.44 1.98
N VAL A 148 0.47 10.56 1.55
CA VAL A 148 -0.92 10.53 1.99
C VAL A 148 -1.04 9.54 3.13
N ILE A 149 -1.45 10.00 4.31
CA ILE A 149 -1.73 9.18 5.47
C ILE A 149 -3.19 8.76 5.41
N ALA A 150 -3.44 7.47 5.14
CA ALA A 150 -4.76 6.90 4.90
C ALA A 150 -5.00 5.69 5.81
N PRO A 151 -5.24 5.87 7.11
CA PRO A 151 -5.59 4.78 8.01
C PRO A 151 -6.84 4.04 7.51
N PRO A 152 -6.90 2.71 7.64
CA PRO A 152 -8.05 1.93 7.19
C PRO A 152 -9.25 2.10 8.15
N VAL A 153 -9.92 3.23 8.02
CA VAL A 153 -11.12 3.56 8.82
C VAL A 153 -12.36 3.15 8.05
N PRO A 154 -13.27 2.34 8.64
CA PRO A 154 -14.49 1.88 7.99
C PRO A 154 -15.42 3.03 7.57
N ALA A 155 -15.97 2.95 6.36
CA ALA A 155 -16.92 3.90 5.81
C ALA A 155 -18.35 3.36 5.97
N PHE A 156 -19.01 3.65 7.08
CA PHE A 156 -20.36 3.13 7.38
C PHE A 156 -21.47 3.68 6.47
N TYR A 157 -21.26 4.84 5.83
CA TYR A 157 -22.22 5.36 4.83
C TYR A 157 -22.39 4.42 3.62
N ALA A 158 -21.40 3.57 3.34
CA ALA A 158 -21.48 2.55 2.30
C ALA A 158 -22.36 1.34 2.70
N GLN A 159 -22.90 1.33 3.93
CA GLN A 159 -23.73 0.26 4.48
C GLN A 159 -23.14 -1.15 4.32
N PRO A 160 -21.89 -1.37 4.74
CA PRO A 160 -21.25 -2.68 4.59
C PRO A 160 -21.98 -3.75 5.41
N VAL A 161 -22.15 -4.93 4.81
CA VAL A 161 -22.80 -6.08 5.46
C VAL A 161 -21.76 -7.08 5.98
N THR A 162 -20.63 -7.16 5.30
CA THR A 162 -19.55 -8.10 5.61
C THR A 162 -18.25 -7.36 5.89
N ILE A 163 -17.28 -8.05 6.50
CA ILE A 163 -15.91 -7.53 6.64
C ILE A 163 -15.30 -7.32 5.26
N ASP A 164 -15.63 -8.17 4.29
CA ASP A 164 -15.15 -8.07 2.92
C ASP A 164 -15.59 -6.77 2.25
N ASP A 165 -16.82 -6.32 2.49
CA ASP A 165 -17.33 -5.04 1.99
C ASP A 165 -16.54 -3.87 2.60
N VAL A 166 -16.25 -3.92 3.91
CA VAL A 166 -15.44 -2.90 4.60
C VAL A 166 -14.04 -2.83 3.99
N VAL A 167 -13.40 -3.97 3.77
CA VAL A 167 -12.05 -4.06 3.20
C VAL A 167 -12.05 -3.54 1.77
N THR A 168 -12.99 -3.97 0.94
CA THR A 168 -13.12 -3.55 -0.47
C THR A 168 -13.34 -2.04 -0.56
N GLN A 169 -14.27 -1.50 0.21
CA GLN A 169 -14.56 -0.05 0.25
C GLN A 169 -13.31 0.74 0.67
N THR A 170 -12.66 0.32 1.75
CA THR A 170 -11.48 1.01 2.31
C THR A 170 -10.32 1.03 1.33
N VAL A 171 -9.99 -0.12 0.73
CA VAL A 171 -8.89 -0.24 -0.23
C VAL A 171 -9.22 0.48 -1.54
N GLY A 172 -10.43 0.33 -2.05
CA GLY A 172 -10.84 1.01 -3.27
C GLY A 172 -10.76 2.53 -3.15
N ARG A 173 -11.15 3.09 -1.99
CA ARG A 173 -10.98 4.53 -1.70
C ARG A 173 -9.51 4.95 -1.65
N ALA A 174 -8.61 4.10 -1.15
CA ALA A 174 -7.17 4.37 -1.21
C ALA A 174 -6.63 4.32 -2.65
N LEU A 175 -7.16 3.44 -3.49
CA LEU A 175 -6.79 3.34 -4.91
C LEU A 175 -7.29 4.53 -5.74
N ASP A 176 -8.41 5.16 -5.37
CA ASP A 176 -8.87 6.41 -6.00
C ASP A 176 -7.81 7.52 -5.96
N LEU A 177 -6.95 7.52 -4.94
CA LEU A 177 -5.87 8.51 -4.81
C LEU A 177 -4.81 8.41 -5.92
N PHE A 178 -4.79 7.31 -6.67
CA PHE A 178 -3.96 7.12 -7.86
C PHE A 178 -4.69 7.48 -9.17
N GLY A 179 -5.91 8.02 -9.08
CA GLY A 179 -6.75 8.30 -10.24
C GLY A 179 -7.40 7.05 -10.84
N LEU A 180 -7.48 5.98 -10.07
CA LEU A 180 -8.16 4.74 -10.47
C LEU A 180 -9.61 4.78 -10.00
N HIS A 181 -10.54 4.55 -10.93
CA HIS A 181 -11.95 4.40 -10.59
C HIS A 181 -12.26 2.91 -10.40
N ILE A 182 -12.39 2.52 -9.12
CA ILE A 182 -12.76 1.16 -8.75
C ILE A 182 -14.28 1.09 -8.70
N SER A 183 -14.87 0.22 -9.53
CA SER A 183 -16.34 0.11 -9.69
C SER A 183 -17.04 -0.43 -8.43
N GLU A 184 -16.31 -1.20 -7.63
CA GLU A 184 -16.79 -1.82 -6.40
C GLU A 184 -16.92 -0.84 -5.21
N VAL A 185 -16.49 0.40 -5.39
CA VAL A 185 -16.54 1.44 -4.35
C VAL A 185 -17.86 2.19 -4.39
N SER A 186 -18.61 2.14 -3.31
CA SER A 186 -19.78 3.01 -3.10
C SER A 186 -19.32 4.46 -2.90
N ARG A 187 -19.95 5.38 -3.61
CA ARG A 187 -19.64 6.80 -3.52
C ARG A 187 -20.77 7.54 -2.83
N TRP A 188 -20.44 8.61 -2.11
CA TRP A 188 -21.44 9.52 -1.60
C TRP A 188 -22.01 10.27 -2.81
N GLU A 189 -23.28 10.05 -3.09
CA GLU A 189 -24.05 10.76 -4.11
C GLU A 189 -25.09 11.63 -3.39
N ASP A 190 -25.32 12.87 -3.90
CA ASP A 190 -26.32 13.80 -3.39
C ASP A 190 -27.75 13.35 -3.73
#